data_11d9e8dde9c51776de3192de480a786c
#
_entry.id   11d9e8dde9c51776de3192de480a786c
#
_cell.length_a   1.000
_cell.length_b   1.000
_cell.length_c   1.000
_cell.angle_alpha   90.00
_cell.angle_beta   90.00
_cell.angle_gamma   90.00
#
_symmetry.space_group_name_H-M   'P 1'
#
loop_
_entity.id
_entity.type
_entity.pdbx_description
1 polymer ?
#
loop_
_entity_poly.entity_id
_entity_poly.type
_entity_poly.pdbx_seq_one_letter_code
_entity_poly.pdbx_strand_id
1 'polypeptide(L)'
;MVLHSPREKVWGVLDEITNAGIFMRGIDLNAFEDFIHSILRHEDFIGLCDEFFPLWRVERILRDETSGSIPSLIGQFEKRTGQKISEF
;
A
#
# COMPACT_ATOMS: atom_id res chain seq x y z
N MET A 1 4.66 0.66 5.23
CA MET A 1 5.64 -0.25 5.87
C MET A 1 6.99 -0.10 5.19
N VAL A 2 8.03 -0.03 5.97
CA VAL A 2 9.40 0.07 5.46
C VAL A 2 10.13 -1.24 5.74
N LEU A 3 10.75 -1.77 4.70
CA LEU A 3 11.52 -3.01 4.76
C LEU A 3 13.02 -2.69 4.62
N HIS A 4 13.84 -3.64 5.05
CA HIS A 4 15.28 -3.59 4.81
C HIS A 4 15.75 -4.90 4.17
N SER A 5 16.93 -4.89 3.58
CA SER A 5 17.61 -6.07 3.00
C SER A 5 16.82 -6.80 1.90
N PRO A 6 16.42 -6.14 0.83
CA PRO A 6 16.67 -4.75 0.44
C PRO A 6 15.67 -3.76 1.04
N ARG A 7 16.02 -2.47 0.96
CA ARG A 7 15.12 -1.41 1.41
C ARG A 7 13.99 -1.22 0.41
N GLU A 8 12.77 -1.36 0.90
CA GLU A 8 11.57 -1.18 0.12
C GLU A 8 10.52 -0.48 0.97
N LYS A 9 9.58 0.20 0.31
CA LYS A 9 8.40 0.76 0.97
C LYS A 9 7.16 0.18 0.34
N VAL A 10 6.26 -0.31 1.17
CA VAL A 10 5.03 -0.95 0.73
C VAL A 10 3.84 -0.21 1.34
N TRP A 11 2.83 0.02 0.52
CA TRP A 11 1.57 0.64 0.93
C TRP A 11 0.42 -0.31 0.64
N GLY A 12 -0.52 -0.38 1.56
CA GLY A 12 -1.68 -1.25 1.36
C GLY A 12 -2.47 -1.48 2.63
N VAL A 13 -3.20 -2.58 2.64
CA VAL A 13 -4.08 -2.97 3.73
C VAL A 13 -3.42 -4.06 4.56
N LEU A 14 -3.25 -3.80 5.85
CA LEU A 14 -2.71 -4.78 6.79
C LEU A 14 -3.79 -5.81 7.12
N ASP A 15 -3.51 -7.07 6.86
CA ASP A 15 -4.44 -8.16 7.17
C ASP A 15 -4.15 -8.78 8.52
N GLU A 16 -2.89 -9.13 8.80
CA GLU A 16 -2.53 -9.83 10.04
C GLU A 16 -1.06 -9.63 10.38
N ILE A 17 -0.77 -9.53 11.67
CA ILE A 17 0.58 -9.56 12.21
C ILE A 17 0.71 -10.80 13.07
N THR A 18 1.73 -11.62 12.78
CA THR A 18 2.04 -12.83 13.54
C THR A 18 3.47 -12.80 14.03
N ASN A 19 3.86 -13.79 14.83
CA ASN A 19 5.26 -13.93 15.26
C ASN A 19 6.21 -14.23 14.11
N ALA A 20 5.69 -14.76 13.00
CA ALA A 20 6.50 -15.09 11.83
C ALA A 20 6.66 -13.90 10.89
N GLY A 21 5.68 -13.01 10.83
CA GLY A 21 5.71 -11.88 9.91
C GLY A 21 4.38 -11.20 9.72
N ILE A 22 4.27 -10.48 8.62
CA ILE A 22 3.14 -9.61 8.31
C ILE A 22 2.49 -10.06 7.02
N PHE A 23 1.17 -10.26 7.08
CA PHE A 23 0.33 -10.51 5.90
C PHE A 23 -0.37 -9.21 5.54
N MET A 24 -0.27 -8.80 4.27
CA MET A 24 -0.94 -7.61 3.80
C MET A 24 -1.27 -7.71 2.31
N ARG A 25 -2.22 -6.90 1.87
CA ARG A 25 -2.46 -6.66 0.46
C ARG A 25 -1.88 -5.30 0.13
N GLY A 26 -0.91 -5.27 -0.77
CA GLY A 26 -0.22 -4.03 -1.02
C GLY A 26 0.48 -3.94 -2.36
N ILE A 27 1.09 -2.80 -2.56
CA ILE A 27 1.94 -2.51 -3.72
C ILE A 27 3.19 -1.78 -3.24
N ASP A 28 4.23 -1.83 -4.06
CA ASP A 28 5.39 -0.98 -3.85
C ASP A 28 4.93 0.49 -3.88
N LEU A 29 5.39 1.28 -2.92
CA LEU A 29 4.98 2.69 -2.84
C LEU A 29 5.38 3.47 -4.10
N ASN A 30 6.45 3.07 -4.77
CA ASN A 30 6.86 3.69 -6.03
C ASN A 30 5.86 3.44 -7.16
N ALA A 31 5.01 2.43 -7.05
CA ALA A 31 3.98 2.13 -8.03
C ALA A 31 2.65 2.84 -7.78
N PHE A 32 2.57 3.64 -6.72
CA PHE A 32 1.31 4.29 -6.30
C PHE A 32 0.71 5.16 -7.41
N GLU A 33 1.50 6.03 -8.01
CA GLU A 33 1.02 6.91 -9.09
C GLU A 33 0.62 6.13 -10.33
N ASP A 34 1.40 5.12 -10.71
CA ASP A 34 1.08 4.28 -11.87
C ASP A 34 -0.23 3.52 -11.65
N PHE A 35 -0.44 3.05 -10.42
CA PHE A 35 -1.68 2.36 -10.06
C PHE A 35 -2.90 3.28 -10.23
N ILE A 36 -2.83 4.50 -9.72
CA ILE A 36 -3.90 5.49 -9.89
C ILE A 36 -4.15 5.78 -11.36
N HIS A 37 -3.10 6.02 -12.14
CA HIS A 37 -3.22 6.31 -13.56
C HIS A 37 -3.85 5.16 -14.34
N SER A 38 -3.51 3.92 -14.01
CA SER A 38 -4.11 2.75 -14.65
C SER A 38 -5.62 2.69 -14.42
N ILE A 39 -6.05 2.98 -13.19
CA ILE A 39 -7.48 3.02 -12.86
C ILE A 39 -8.20 4.13 -13.64
N LEU A 40 -7.60 5.32 -13.68
CA LEU A 40 -8.21 6.48 -14.37
C LEU A 40 -8.30 6.27 -15.88
N ARG A 41 -7.40 5.51 -16.48
CA ARG A 41 -7.39 5.20 -17.90
C ARG A 41 -8.21 3.97 -18.25
N HIS A 42 -8.81 3.32 -17.28
CA HIS A 42 -9.52 2.05 -17.46
C HIS A 42 -8.65 0.97 -18.10
N GLU A 43 -7.35 1.00 -17.79
CA GLU A 43 -6.41 -0.02 -18.24
C GLU A 43 -6.49 -1.25 -17.34
N ASP A 44 -6.07 -2.39 -17.87
CA ASP A 44 -5.93 -3.59 -17.08
C ASP A 44 -4.81 -3.39 -16.05
N PHE A 45 -5.08 -3.79 -14.80
CA PHE A 45 -4.11 -3.68 -13.72
C PHE A 45 -4.28 -4.87 -12.78
N ILE A 46 -3.19 -5.20 -12.10
CA ILE A 46 -3.17 -6.36 -11.19
C ILE A 46 -3.90 -6.07 -9.89
N GLY A 47 -3.94 -4.81 -9.47
CA GLY A 47 -4.49 -4.43 -8.17
C GLY A 47 -3.49 -4.65 -7.04
N LEU A 48 -4.00 -4.72 -5.82
CA LEU A 48 -3.17 -5.02 -4.66
C LEU A 48 -2.89 -6.52 -4.61
N CYS A 49 -1.65 -6.87 -4.30
CA CYS A 49 -1.23 -8.26 -4.19
C CYS A 49 -1.22 -8.72 -2.74
N ASP A 50 -1.66 -9.96 -2.51
CA ASP A 50 -1.49 -10.61 -1.22
C ASP A 50 -0.01 -10.94 -1.03
N GLU A 51 0.58 -10.45 0.06
CA GLU A 51 1.99 -10.61 0.32
C GLU A 51 2.24 -10.99 1.77
N PHE A 52 3.31 -11.76 1.98
CA PHE A 52 3.81 -12.07 3.31
C PHE A 52 5.24 -11.57 3.42
N PHE A 53 5.52 -10.82 4.49
CA PHE A 53 6.87 -10.34 4.77
C PHE A 53 7.36 -10.93 6.09
N PRO A 54 8.47 -11.70 6.06
CA PRO A 54 9.08 -12.20 7.29
C PRO A 54 9.42 -11.04 8.23
N LEU A 55 9.23 -11.25 9.52
CA LEU A 55 9.38 -10.18 10.49
C LEU A 55 10.78 -9.56 10.48
N TRP A 56 11.81 -10.35 10.20
CA TRP A 56 13.20 -9.84 10.16
C TRP A 56 13.43 -8.82 9.05
N ARG A 57 12.56 -8.78 8.01
CA ARG A 57 12.64 -7.78 6.94
C ARG A 57 11.97 -6.48 7.27
N VAL A 58 11.14 -6.45 8.30
CA VAL A 58 10.34 -5.27 8.63
C VAL A 58 11.14 -4.34 9.51
N GLU A 59 11.43 -3.13 9.00
CA GLU A 59 12.09 -2.09 9.78
C GLU A 59 11.06 -1.37 10.65
N ARG A 60 9.95 -0.95 10.05
CA ARG A 60 8.88 -0.24 10.76
C ARG A 60 7.59 -0.24 9.97
N ILE A 61 6.50 -0.06 10.69
CA ILE A 61 5.16 0.11 10.12
C ILE A 61 4.69 1.51 10.50
N LEU A 62 4.19 2.24 9.51
CA LEU A 62 3.63 3.57 9.70
C LEU A 62 2.16 3.53 9.28
N ARG A 63 1.31 4.16 10.08
CA ARG A 63 -0.09 4.30 9.71
C ARG A 63 -0.19 5.36 8.61
N ASP A 64 -0.98 5.06 7.59
CA ASP A 64 -1.32 6.01 6.54
C ASP A 64 -2.45 6.91 7.05
N GLU A 65 -2.10 8.11 7.46
CA GLU A 65 -3.07 9.06 8.03
C GLU A 65 -2.82 10.48 7.55
N THR A 66 -3.87 11.29 7.57
CA THR A 66 -3.77 12.71 7.22
C THR A 66 -3.00 13.45 8.32
N SER A 67 -2.07 14.29 7.92
CA SER A 67 -1.26 15.11 8.82
C SER A 67 -1.37 16.58 8.41
N GLY A 68 -2.12 17.35 9.20
CA GLY A 68 -2.37 18.76 8.89
C GLY A 68 -3.10 18.92 7.55
N SER A 69 -2.49 19.65 6.62
CA SER A 69 -3.02 19.85 5.27
C SER A 69 -2.57 18.76 4.27
N ILE A 70 -1.73 17.83 4.71
CA ILE A 70 -1.22 16.74 3.87
C ILE A 70 -2.17 15.55 4.01
N PRO A 71 -2.92 15.18 2.96
CA PRO A 71 -3.85 14.05 3.05
C PRO A 71 -3.11 12.71 3.10
N SER A 72 -3.75 11.71 3.72
CA SER A 72 -3.25 10.34 3.68
C SER A 72 -3.17 9.84 2.22
N LEU A 73 -2.38 8.80 1.98
CA LEU A 73 -2.31 8.18 0.66
C LEU A 73 -3.65 7.56 0.28
N ILE A 74 -4.33 6.93 1.25
CA ILE A 74 -5.67 6.38 0.99
C ILE A 74 -6.67 7.49 0.64
N GLY A 75 -6.59 8.64 1.30
CA GLY A 75 -7.42 9.78 0.97
C GLY A 75 -7.16 10.30 -0.43
N GLN A 76 -5.90 10.39 -0.83
CA GLN A 76 -5.52 10.78 -2.19
C GLN A 76 -6.03 9.79 -3.22
N PHE A 77 -5.89 8.49 -2.94
CA PHE A 77 -6.35 7.43 -3.81
C PHE A 77 -7.87 7.52 -4.05
N GLU A 78 -8.66 7.59 -2.98
CA GLU A 78 -10.11 7.63 -3.08
C GLU A 78 -10.61 8.92 -3.73
N LYS A 79 -9.97 10.04 -3.43
CA LYS A 79 -10.32 11.32 -4.06
C LYS A 79 -10.03 11.34 -5.55
N ARG A 80 -8.89 10.81 -5.95
CA ARG A 80 -8.44 10.85 -7.35
C ARG A 80 -9.12 9.82 -8.23
N THR A 81 -9.41 8.64 -7.70
CA THR A 81 -10.04 7.56 -8.48
C THR A 81 -11.55 7.51 -8.33
N GLY A 82 -12.09 8.07 -7.26
CA GLY A 82 -13.51 7.95 -6.92
C GLY A 82 -13.91 6.55 -6.46
N GLN A 83 -12.95 5.69 -6.18
CA GLN A 83 -13.18 4.30 -5.79
C GLN A 83 -12.51 4.00 -4.45
N LYS A 84 -13.03 3.01 -3.74
CA LYS A 84 -12.46 2.58 -2.46
C LYS A 84 -11.41 1.52 -2.68
N ILE A 85 -10.36 1.54 -1.84
CA ILE A 85 -9.27 0.58 -1.94
C ILE A 85 -9.74 -0.86 -1.73
N SER A 86 -10.84 -1.06 -1.02
CA SER A 86 -11.43 -2.39 -0.82
C SER A 86 -11.90 -3.08 -2.10
N GLU A 87 -12.01 -2.33 -3.20
CA GLU A 87 -12.40 -2.87 -4.50
C GLU A 87 -11.21 -3.46 -5.29
N PHE A 88 -10.01 -3.41 -4.72
CA PHE A 88 -8.78 -3.83 -5.41
C PHE A 88 -7.96 -4.90 -4.67
#